data_a9d31f950549a4483ab89d5f3d7fdf26
#
_entry.id   a9d31f950549a4483ab89d5f3d7fdf26
#
_cell.length_a   1.000
_cell.length_b   1.000
_cell.length_c   1.000
_cell.angle_alpha   90.00
_cell.angle_beta   90.00
_cell.angle_gamma   90.00
#
_symmetry.space_group_name_H-M   'P 1'
#
loop_
_entity.id
_entity.type
_entity.pdbx_description
1 polymer ?
#
loop_
_entity_poly.entity_id
_entity_poly.type
_entity_poly.pdbx_seq_one_letter_code
_entity_poly.pdbx_strand_id
1 'polypeptide(L)'
;MASIYDFTVKNADGSDFSLKDYEGKVVIIVNTATGCGFTPQYEDLEKLYEKYHDKGLEILDIPCNQFAGQAPGSDEEIHSFCTLHYHTSFPQRKKSDVNGANELPLYAYLKTQQKFKGLGKGLKAKMVGMAYKSKGKVSDNPDDIHWNFTKFLVDRQGNVVARYEPTQSMKDFEEAVKTLMEAK
;
A
#
# COMPACT_ATOMS: atom_id res chain seq x y z
N MET A 1 3.46 17.38 -15.57
CA MET A 1 2.74 17.17 -14.30
C MET A 1 3.45 16.04 -13.56
N ALA A 2 3.56 16.11 -12.23
CA ALA A 2 4.21 15.06 -11.46
C ALA A 2 3.39 13.75 -11.55
N SER A 3 4.07 12.62 -11.66
CA SER A 3 3.48 11.27 -11.67
C SER A 3 4.23 10.39 -10.69
N ILE A 4 3.77 9.14 -10.46
CA ILE A 4 4.53 8.23 -9.61
C ILE A 4 5.91 7.91 -10.18
N TYR A 5 6.13 8.08 -11.48
CA TYR A 5 7.41 7.79 -12.15
C TYR A 5 8.55 8.73 -11.76
N ASP A 6 8.25 9.85 -11.10
CA ASP A 6 9.25 10.78 -10.59
C ASP A 6 9.87 10.35 -9.26
N PHE A 7 9.40 9.24 -8.69
CA PHE A 7 9.82 8.77 -7.37
C PHE A 7 10.71 7.52 -7.43
N THR A 8 11.57 7.43 -6.42
CA THR A 8 12.43 6.27 -6.16
C THR A 8 12.19 5.80 -4.74
N VAL A 9 12.12 4.48 -4.55
CA VAL A 9 12.08 3.83 -3.24
C VAL A 9 13.27 2.90 -3.08
N LYS A 10 13.47 2.33 -1.90
CA LYS A 10 14.54 1.36 -1.67
C LYS A 10 14.00 -0.06 -1.77
N ASN A 11 14.77 -0.94 -2.38
CA ASN A 11 14.62 -2.38 -2.25
C ASN A 11 14.98 -2.83 -0.83
N ALA A 12 14.62 -4.03 -0.44
CA ALA A 12 14.94 -4.60 0.87
C ALA A 12 16.47 -4.66 1.12
N ASP A 13 17.26 -4.84 0.08
CA ASP A 13 18.74 -4.83 0.12
C ASP A 13 19.36 -3.40 0.22
N GLY A 14 18.52 -2.36 0.18
CA GLY A 14 18.93 -0.97 0.24
C GLY A 14 19.28 -0.32 -1.10
N SER A 15 19.28 -1.06 -2.20
CA SER A 15 19.44 -0.51 -3.55
C SER A 15 18.27 0.37 -3.96
N ASP A 16 18.46 1.27 -4.91
CA ASP A 16 17.41 2.13 -5.43
C ASP A 16 16.51 1.37 -6.42
N PHE A 17 15.21 1.63 -6.33
CA PHE A 17 14.20 1.21 -7.29
C PHE A 17 13.43 2.41 -7.80
N SER A 18 13.55 2.70 -9.09
CA SER A 18 12.80 3.77 -9.75
C SER A 18 11.41 3.31 -10.11
N LEU A 19 10.36 4.08 -9.73
CA LEU A 19 8.99 3.77 -10.14
C LEU A 19 8.76 3.98 -11.65
N LYS A 20 9.73 4.56 -12.36
CA LYS A 20 9.72 4.62 -13.83
C LYS A 20 9.73 3.22 -14.48
N ASP A 21 10.25 2.22 -13.78
CA ASP A 21 10.23 0.82 -14.23
C ASP A 21 8.80 0.22 -14.30
N TYR A 22 7.83 0.94 -13.73
CA TYR A 22 6.40 0.61 -13.81
C TYR A 22 5.64 1.38 -14.91
N GLU A 23 6.35 2.12 -15.78
CA GLU A 23 5.72 2.86 -16.87
C GLU A 23 4.87 1.95 -17.77
N GLY A 24 3.64 2.36 -18.06
CA GLY A 24 2.68 1.57 -18.84
C GLY A 24 1.96 0.46 -18.08
N LYS A 25 2.23 0.30 -16.77
CA LYS A 25 1.61 -0.73 -15.92
C LYS A 25 0.58 -0.12 -14.97
N VAL A 26 -0.43 -0.91 -14.62
CA VAL A 26 -1.30 -0.60 -13.48
C VAL A 26 -0.58 -0.95 -12.20
N VAL A 27 -0.57 -0.06 -11.21
CA VAL A 27 0.18 -0.29 -9.97
C VAL A 27 -0.73 -0.19 -8.75
N ILE A 28 -0.63 -1.17 -7.87
CA ILE A 28 -1.16 -1.12 -6.50
C ILE A 28 -0.01 -0.70 -5.58
N ILE A 29 -0.15 0.42 -4.88
CA ILE A 29 0.80 0.85 -3.85
C ILE A 29 0.14 0.63 -2.50
N VAL A 30 0.77 -0.15 -1.63
CA VAL A 30 0.19 -0.56 -0.33
C VAL A 30 1.22 -0.53 0.78
N ASN A 31 0.84 0.00 1.94
CA ASN A 31 1.65 -0.13 3.17
C ASN A 31 1.16 -1.32 3.99
N THR A 32 2.08 -2.18 4.40
CA THR A 32 1.76 -3.50 4.94
C THR A 32 2.37 -3.75 6.31
N ALA A 33 1.92 -4.81 6.96
CA ALA A 33 2.44 -5.28 8.24
C ALA A 33 2.15 -6.77 8.42
N THR A 34 2.98 -7.44 9.23
CA THR A 34 2.89 -8.88 9.49
C THR A 34 1.99 -9.23 10.68
N GLY A 35 1.77 -8.29 11.60
CA GLY A 35 1.00 -8.49 12.84
C GLY A 35 -0.33 -7.72 12.89
N CYS A 36 -0.89 -7.35 11.76
CA CYS A 36 -2.13 -6.58 11.66
C CYS A 36 -3.35 -7.50 11.49
N GLY A 37 -4.51 -7.09 12.01
CA GLY A 37 -5.77 -7.79 11.74
C GLY A 37 -6.17 -7.81 10.26
N PHE A 38 -5.60 -6.94 9.43
CA PHE A 38 -5.78 -6.92 7.98
C PHE A 38 -4.68 -7.66 7.19
N THR A 39 -3.69 -8.24 7.85
CA THR A 39 -2.63 -9.03 7.19
C THR A 39 -3.17 -10.11 6.25
N PRO A 40 -4.33 -10.78 6.50
CA PRO A 40 -4.93 -11.70 5.53
C PRO A 40 -5.27 -11.09 4.17
N GLN A 41 -5.33 -9.76 4.02
CA GLN A 41 -5.49 -9.12 2.70
C GLN A 41 -4.31 -9.39 1.75
N TYR A 42 -3.18 -9.90 2.23
CA TYR A 42 -2.12 -10.40 1.36
C TYR A 42 -2.60 -11.51 0.42
N GLU A 43 -3.53 -12.36 0.86
CA GLU A 43 -4.10 -13.41 -0.01
C GLU A 43 -4.83 -12.82 -1.23
N ASP A 44 -5.61 -11.76 -1.02
CA ASP A 44 -6.34 -11.09 -2.09
C ASP A 44 -5.37 -10.34 -3.04
N LEU A 45 -4.34 -9.72 -2.47
CA LEU A 45 -3.29 -9.05 -3.27
C LEU A 45 -2.51 -10.06 -4.12
N GLU A 46 -2.14 -11.22 -3.57
CA GLU A 46 -1.44 -12.27 -4.33
C GLU A 46 -2.32 -12.85 -5.44
N LYS A 47 -3.59 -13.12 -5.18
CA LYS A 47 -4.54 -13.57 -6.22
C LYS A 47 -4.65 -12.56 -7.37
N LEU A 48 -4.68 -11.26 -7.06
CA LEU A 48 -4.68 -10.22 -8.09
C LEU A 48 -3.37 -10.21 -8.87
N TYR A 49 -2.24 -10.35 -8.19
CA TYR A 49 -0.93 -10.38 -8.82
C TYR A 49 -0.78 -11.57 -9.74
N GLU A 50 -1.07 -12.78 -9.29
CA GLU A 50 -1.07 -14.00 -10.11
C GLU A 50 -1.95 -13.87 -11.37
N LYS A 51 -3.14 -13.26 -11.21
CA LYS A 51 -4.11 -13.13 -12.31
C LYS A 51 -3.72 -12.11 -13.36
N TYR A 52 -3.04 -11.03 -12.95
CA TYR A 52 -2.87 -9.86 -13.81
C TYR A 52 -1.42 -9.42 -14.03
N HIS A 53 -0.43 -9.98 -13.35
CA HIS A 53 0.97 -9.58 -13.51
C HIS A 53 1.44 -9.67 -14.96
N ASP A 54 1.20 -10.79 -15.64
CA ASP A 54 1.55 -10.98 -17.05
C ASP A 54 0.79 -10.03 -18.00
N LYS A 55 -0.25 -9.37 -17.50
CA LYS A 55 -1.04 -8.38 -18.23
C LYS A 55 -0.67 -6.94 -17.87
N GLY A 56 0.35 -6.77 -17.03
CA GLY A 56 0.89 -5.47 -16.64
C GLY A 56 0.33 -4.91 -15.33
N LEU A 57 -0.03 -5.75 -14.36
CA LEU A 57 -0.25 -5.32 -12.98
C LEU A 57 1.04 -5.45 -12.18
N GLU A 58 1.36 -4.43 -11.39
CA GLU A 58 2.43 -4.46 -10.40
C GLU A 58 1.91 -4.13 -9.00
N ILE A 59 2.58 -4.66 -7.99
CA ILE A 59 2.31 -4.33 -6.58
C ILE A 59 3.59 -3.77 -5.96
N LEU A 60 3.50 -2.55 -5.44
CA LEU A 60 4.54 -1.91 -4.64
C LEU A 60 4.19 -2.10 -3.16
N ASP A 61 4.76 -3.15 -2.57
CA ASP A 61 4.59 -3.51 -1.16
C ASP A 61 5.65 -2.79 -0.30
N ILE A 62 5.20 -1.90 0.59
CA ILE A 62 6.06 -1.14 1.50
C ILE A 62 5.66 -1.46 2.95
N PRO A 63 6.38 -2.34 3.64
CA PRO A 63 6.14 -2.58 5.06
C PRO A 63 6.31 -1.31 5.89
N CYS A 64 5.44 -1.12 6.88
CA CYS A 64 5.46 0.06 7.74
C CYS A 64 5.18 -0.32 9.19
N ASN A 65 6.03 0.18 10.12
CA ASN A 65 5.92 -0.12 11.54
C ASN A 65 5.24 0.98 12.37
N GLN A 66 4.71 2.03 11.72
CA GLN A 66 4.14 3.19 12.43
C GLN A 66 2.79 2.90 13.10
N PHE A 67 2.07 1.84 12.69
CA PHE A 67 0.75 1.51 13.19
C PHE A 67 0.83 0.41 14.24
N ALA A 68 0.86 0.82 15.50
CA ALA A 68 0.93 -0.06 16.68
C ALA A 68 2.15 -1.02 16.69
N GLY A 69 3.22 -0.72 15.95
CA GLY A 69 4.40 -1.58 15.89
C GLY A 69 4.13 -2.95 15.26
N GLN A 70 3.21 -3.04 14.30
CA GLN A 70 2.74 -4.31 13.74
C GLN A 70 3.64 -4.89 12.62
N ALA A 71 4.76 -4.23 12.30
CA ALA A 71 5.80 -4.74 11.42
C ALA A 71 7.20 -4.64 12.07
N PRO A 72 7.44 -5.30 13.22
CA PRO A 72 8.65 -5.10 14.03
C PRO A 72 9.91 -5.75 13.44
N GLY A 73 9.77 -6.78 12.63
CA GLY A 73 10.88 -7.54 12.05
C GLY A 73 11.78 -6.74 11.10
N SER A 74 12.94 -7.31 10.76
CA SER A 74 13.78 -6.82 9.66
C SER A 74 13.06 -7.00 8.31
N ASP A 75 13.57 -6.36 7.25
CA ASP A 75 13.03 -6.56 5.89
C ASP A 75 13.08 -8.04 5.46
N GLU A 76 14.14 -8.76 5.83
CA GLU A 76 14.29 -10.19 5.54
C GLU A 76 13.28 -11.05 6.31
N GLU A 77 13.06 -10.78 7.59
CA GLU A 77 12.07 -11.49 8.42
C GLU A 77 10.65 -11.26 7.92
N ILE A 78 10.32 -10.02 7.52
CA ILE A 78 9.01 -9.68 6.94
C ILE A 78 8.82 -10.39 5.61
N HIS A 79 9.83 -10.38 4.74
CA HIS A 79 9.77 -11.09 3.45
C HIS A 79 9.55 -12.60 3.65
N SER A 80 10.32 -13.21 4.55
CA SER A 80 10.18 -14.63 4.88
C SER A 80 8.78 -14.96 5.42
N PHE A 81 8.24 -14.13 6.30
CA PHE A 81 6.88 -14.28 6.81
C PHE A 81 5.84 -14.25 5.67
N CYS A 82 5.90 -13.25 4.80
CA CYS A 82 4.94 -13.09 3.70
C CYS A 82 5.00 -14.25 2.72
N THR A 83 6.20 -14.69 2.37
CA THR A 83 6.41 -15.82 1.46
C THR A 83 5.91 -17.13 2.04
N LEU A 84 6.20 -17.40 3.32
CA LEU A 84 5.81 -18.65 3.99
C LEU A 84 4.32 -18.74 4.29
N HIS A 85 3.70 -17.63 4.70
CA HIS A 85 2.31 -17.65 5.16
C HIS A 85 1.30 -17.27 4.09
N TYR A 86 1.68 -16.43 3.11
CA TYR A 86 0.79 -15.90 2.09
C TYR A 86 1.26 -16.20 0.67
N HIS A 87 2.40 -16.87 0.52
CA HIS A 87 2.98 -17.26 -0.78
C HIS A 87 3.18 -16.06 -1.73
N THR A 88 3.43 -14.87 -1.16
CA THR A 88 3.59 -13.65 -1.95
C THR A 88 4.71 -13.80 -2.97
N SER A 89 4.42 -13.48 -4.22
CA SER A 89 5.38 -13.53 -5.33
C SER A 89 5.78 -12.13 -5.84
N PHE A 90 5.06 -11.08 -5.46
CA PHE A 90 5.44 -9.70 -5.77
C PHE A 90 6.60 -9.22 -4.87
N PRO A 91 7.48 -8.34 -5.40
CA PRO A 91 8.64 -7.85 -4.66
C PRO A 91 8.25 -6.96 -3.47
N GLN A 92 8.76 -7.28 -2.28
CA GLN A 92 8.71 -6.39 -1.13
C GLN A 92 9.78 -5.32 -1.22
N ARG A 93 9.45 -4.09 -0.87
CA ARG A 93 10.39 -2.97 -0.73
C ARG A 93 10.84 -2.80 0.72
N LYS A 94 11.84 -1.96 0.93
CA LYS A 94 12.36 -1.65 2.26
C LYS A 94 11.27 -1.07 3.17
N LYS A 95 11.19 -1.57 4.40
CA LYS A 95 10.32 -1.02 5.43
C LYS A 95 10.57 0.48 5.60
N SER A 96 9.51 1.29 5.55
CA SER A 96 9.60 2.74 5.52
C SER A 96 8.43 3.41 6.23
N ASP A 97 8.62 4.67 6.60
CA ASP A 97 7.55 5.51 7.14
C ASP A 97 6.67 6.06 6.02
N VAL A 98 5.37 6.12 6.27
CA VAL A 98 4.34 6.61 5.33
C VAL A 98 3.66 7.89 5.81
N ASN A 99 3.97 8.35 7.03
CA ASN A 99 3.48 9.57 7.63
C ASN A 99 4.58 10.30 8.41
N GLY A 100 4.44 11.62 8.57
CA GLY A 100 5.30 12.44 9.43
C GLY A 100 6.60 12.87 8.78
N ALA A 101 7.56 13.31 9.60
CA ALA A 101 8.78 13.97 9.12
C ALA A 101 9.70 13.08 8.27
N ASN A 102 9.65 11.75 8.47
CA ASN A 102 10.50 10.78 7.77
C ASN A 102 9.75 9.98 6.70
N GLU A 103 8.53 10.41 6.34
CA GLU A 103 7.75 9.69 5.33
C GLU A 103 8.45 9.66 3.97
N LEU A 104 8.22 8.59 3.22
CA LEU A 104 8.67 8.54 1.84
C LEU A 104 8.05 9.68 1.03
N PRO A 105 8.85 10.41 0.20
CA PRO A 105 8.33 11.43 -0.70
C PRO A 105 7.18 10.95 -1.59
N LEU A 106 7.20 9.67 -1.97
CA LEU A 106 6.10 9.01 -2.67
C LEU A 106 4.78 9.11 -1.89
N TYR A 107 4.79 8.81 -0.57
CA TYR A 107 3.56 8.87 0.25
C TYR A 107 3.08 10.29 0.47
N ALA A 108 3.99 11.27 0.63
CA ALA A 108 3.62 12.67 0.63
C ALA A 108 2.85 13.06 -0.65
N TYR A 109 3.35 12.62 -1.80
CA TYR A 109 2.68 12.84 -3.10
C TYR A 109 1.32 12.10 -3.18
N LEU A 110 1.26 10.81 -2.86
CA LEU A 110 0.03 10.01 -2.92
C LEU A 110 -1.13 10.65 -2.14
N LYS A 111 -0.84 11.17 -0.94
CA LYS A 111 -1.80 11.83 -0.07
C LYS A 111 -2.35 13.14 -0.68
N THR A 112 -1.57 13.82 -1.51
CA THR A 112 -2.05 15.02 -2.24
C THR A 112 -2.96 14.66 -3.40
N GLN A 113 -2.77 13.50 -4.04
CA GLN A 113 -3.55 13.05 -5.18
C GLN A 113 -4.90 12.44 -4.76
N GLN A 114 -4.89 11.63 -3.72
CA GLN A 114 -6.10 10.98 -3.19
C GLN A 114 -6.20 11.18 -1.67
N LYS A 115 -7.06 12.11 -1.29
CA LYS A 115 -7.28 12.49 0.10
C LYS A 115 -8.03 11.41 0.88
N PHE A 116 -7.85 11.44 2.20
CA PHE A 116 -8.61 10.59 3.10
C PHE A 116 -10.11 10.97 3.11
N LYS A 117 -10.98 9.98 2.89
CA LYS A 117 -12.44 10.15 2.84
C LYS A 117 -13.17 9.45 4.00
N GLY A 118 -12.43 9.00 5.01
CA GLY A 118 -12.96 8.28 6.16
C GLY A 118 -12.77 6.77 6.07
N LEU A 119 -12.85 6.12 7.21
CA LEU A 119 -12.69 4.67 7.35
C LEU A 119 -13.98 3.88 7.04
N GLY A 120 -15.04 4.58 6.61
CA GLY A 120 -16.35 3.97 6.41
C GLY A 120 -17.15 3.83 7.71
N LYS A 121 -18.11 2.91 7.70
CA LYS A 121 -19.05 2.69 8.82
C LYS A 121 -18.83 1.30 9.45
N GLY A 122 -19.29 1.13 10.69
CA GLY A 122 -19.29 -0.15 11.39
C GLY A 122 -18.17 -0.30 12.42
N LEU A 123 -18.14 -1.49 13.05
CA LEU A 123 -17.26 -1.75 14.19
C LEU A 123 -15.77 -1.71 13.81
N LYS A 124 -15.40 -2.31 12.68
CA LYS A 124 -14.00 -2.30 12.19
C LYS A 124 -13.48 -0.88 11.98
N ALA A 125 -14.28 -0.01 11.35
CA ALA A 125 -13.92 1.39 11.13
C ALA A 125 -13.71 2.14 12.45
N LYS A 126 -14.58 1.92 13.44
CA LYS A 126 -14.45 2.50 14.79
C LYS A 126 -13.18 2.02 15.50
N MET A 127 -12.90 0.73 15.44
CA MET A 127 -11.70 0.14 16.06
C MET A 127 -10.41 0.69 15.44
N VAL A 128 -10.35 0.76 14.11
CA VAL A 128 -9.20 1.35 13.40
C VAL A 128 -9.03 2.82 13.77
N GLY A 129 -10.12 3.60 13.79
CA GLY A 129 -10.08 5.01 14.16
C GLY A 129 -9.56 5.24 15.59
N MET A 130 -9.96 4.41 16.55
CA MET A 130 -9.45 4.47 17.93
C MET A 130 -7.97 4.06 18.01
N ALA A 131 -7.61 2.97 17.33
CA ALA A 131 -6.23 2.49 17.30
C ALA A 131 -5.29 3.51 16.63
N TYR A 132 -5.72 4.14 15.54
CA TYR A 132 -4.95 5.21 14.90
C TYR A 132 -4.71 6.39 15.86
N LYS A 133 -5.74 6.88 16.52
CA LYS A 133 -5.60 7.99 17.47
C LYS A 133 -4.65 7.69 18.63
N SER A 134 -4.61 6.45 19.10
CA SER A 134 -3.81 6.05 20.25
C SER A 134 -2.39 5.56 19.92
N LYS A 135 -2.19 4.94 18.75
CA LYS A 135 -0.97 4.20 18.42
C LYS A 135 -0.47 4.36 16.98
N GLY A 136 -1.09 5.22 16.18
CA GLY A 136 -0.72 5.39 14.78
C GLY A 136 -0.59 6.84 14.33
N LYS A 137 -1.14 7.79 15.09
CA LYS A 137 -1.10 9.20 14.72
C LYS A 137 0.28 9.80 15.01
N VAL A 138 0.98 10.22 13.96
CA VAL A 138 2.31 10.84 14.06
C VAL A 138 2.36 12.28 13.56
N SER A 139 1.29 12.76 12.94
CA SER A 139 1.16 14.16 12.48
C SER A 139 -0.30 14.64 12.57
N ASP A 140 -0.53 15.91 12.28
CA ASP A 140 -1.87 16.51 12.22
C ASP A 140 -2.40 16.65 10.78
N ASN A 141 -1.73 16.06 9.81
CA ASN A 141 -2.20 16.04 8.43
C ASN A 141 -3.48 15.16 8.32
N PRO A 142 -4.63 15.72 7.95
CA PRO A 142 -5.87 14.97 7.86
C PRO A 142 -5.85 13.88 6.79
N ASP A 143 -4.96 13.99 5.80
CA ASP A 143 -4.82 13.06 4.70
C ASP A 143 -3.82 11.93 4.97
N ASP A 144 -3.24 11.86 6.17
CA ASP A 144 -2.32 10.79 6.58
C ASP A 144 -2.90 9.40 6.35
N ILE A 145 -2.02 8.43 6.23
CA ILE A 145 -2.40 7.03 6.23
C ILE A 145 -2.90 6.66 7.63
N HIS A 146 -4.11 6.14 7.71
CA HIS A 146 -4.76 5.87 9.01
C HIS A 146 -4.51 4.47 9.54
N TRP A 147 -4.13 3.51 8.68
CA TRP A 147 -3.77 2.16 9.11
C TRP A 147 -3.01 1.37 8.04
N ASN A 148 -2.48 0.20 8.44
CA ASN A 148 -1.88 -0.75 7.51
C ASN A 148 -2.90 -1.23 6.46
N PHE A 149 -2.42 -1.60 5.28
CA PHE A 149 -3.21 -2.04 4.13
C PHE A 149 -4.09 -0.95 3.51
N THR A 150 -3.71 0.32 3.67
CA THR A 150 -4.20 1.39 2.81
C THR A 150 -3.60 1.22 1.43
N LYS A 151 -4.45 1.24 0.40
CA LYS A 151 -4.08 0.95 -0.98
C LYS A 151 -4.36 2.13 -1.88
N PHE A 152 -3.40 2.47 -2.75
CA PHE A 152 -3.58 3.42 -3.84
C PHE A 152 -3.56 2.67 -5.16
N LEU A 153 -4.48 3.02 -6.06
CA LEU A 153 -4.49 2.54 -7.44
C LEU A 153 -3.89 3.59 -8.36
N VAL A 154 -3.04 3.13 -9.25
CA VAL A 154 -2.36 3.96 -10.24
C VAL A 154 -2.63 3.39 -11.64
N ASP A 155 -3.01 4.25 -12.56
CA ASP A 155 -3.26 3.87 -13.95
C ASP A 155 -1.95 3.69 -14.75
N ARG A 156 -2.08 3.25 -16.02
CA ARG A 156 -0.92 3.02 -16.90
C ARG A 156 -0.14 4.29 -17.26
N GLN A 157 -0.68 5.46 -16.99
CA GLN A 157 -0.07 6.77 -17.22
C GLN A 157 0.64 7.31 -15.95
N GLY A 158 0.58 6.56 -14.83
CA GLY A 158 1.19 6.96 -13.57
C GLY A 158 0.34 7.91 -12.73
N ASN A 159 -0.95 8.08 -13.08
CA ASN A 159 -1.87 8.88 -12.28
C ASN A 159 -2.45 8.07 -11.13
N VAL A 160 -2.51 8.66 -9.95
CA VAL A 160 -3.13 8.06 -8.77
C VAL A 160 -4.64 8.27 -8.85
N VAL A 161 -5.38 7.22 -9.17
CA VAL A 161 -6.81 7.31 -9.51
C VAL A 161 -7.74 6.97 -8.34
N ALA A 162 -7.29 6.24 -7.34
CA ALA A 162 -8.10 5.88 -6.17
C ALA A 162 -7.26 5.61 -4.91
N ARG A 163 -7.90 5.76 -3.75
CA ARG A 163 -7.39 5.35 -2.44
C ARG A 163 -8.45 4.49 -1.75
N TYR A 164 -8.02 3.37 -1.19
CA TYR A 164 -8.86 2.43 -0.44
C TYR A 164 -8.29 2.20 0.95
N GLU A 165 -9.10 2.43 1.96
CA GLU A 165 -8.75 2.11 3.34
C GLU A 165 -8.91 0.60 3.61
N PRO A 166 -8.17 0.01 4.58
CA PRO A 166 -8.24 -1.43 4.85
C PRO A 166 -9.62 -1.93 5.28
N THR A 167 -10.46 -1.04 5.78
CA THR A 167 -11.84 -1.32 6.22
C THR A 167 -12.85 -1.38 5.08
N GLN A 168 -12.48 -0.96 3.88
CA GLN A 168 -13.34 -1.02 2.70
C GLN A 168 -13.35 -2.44 2.09
N SER A 169 -14.37 -2.72 1.29
CA SER A 169 -14.56 -4.01 0.65
C SER A 169 -13.40 -4.37 -0.30
N MET A 170 -12.78 -5.52 -0.09
CA MET A 170 -11.78 -6.05 -1.03
C MET A 170 -12.40 -6.39 -2.39
N LYS A 171 -13.67 -6.80 -2.41
CA LYS A 171 -14.39 -7.05 -3.67
C LYS A 171 -14.51 -5.77 -4.51
N ASP A 172 -14.84 -4.63 -3.90
CA ASP A 172 -14.94 -3.36 -4.61
C ASP A 172 -13.56 -2.91 -5.10
N PHE A 173 -12.51 -3.18 -4.32
CA PHE A 173 -11.12 -2.95 -4.71
C PHE A 173 -10.72 -3.81 -5.93
N GLU A 174 -11.02 -5.11 -5.91
CA GLU A 174 -10.75 -6.02 -7.03
C GLU A 174 -11.46 -5.60 -8.31
N GLU A 175 -12.73 -5.18 -8.23
CA GLU A 175 -13.47 -4.67 -9.40
C GLU A 175 -12.85 -3.38 -9.95
N ALA A 176 -12.35 -2.50 -9.10
CA ALA A 176 -11.64 -1.31 -9.54
C ALA A 176 -10.32 -1.64 -10.25
N VAL A 177 -9.54 -2.59 -9.70
CA VAL A 177 -8.33 -3.11 -10.36
C VAL A 177 -8.66 -3.70 -11.73
N LYS A 178 -9.68 -4.56 -11.80
CA LYS A 178 -10.13 -5.17 -13.05
C LYS A 178 -10.51 -4.10 -14.09
N THR A 179 -11.25 -3.09 -13.68
CA THR A 179 -11.64 -1.98 -14.56
C THR A 179 -10.42 -1.27 -15.16
N LEU A 180 -9.39 -0.99 -14.33
CA LEU A 180 -8.15 -0.39 -14.81
C LEU A 180 -7.35 -1.32 -15.75
N MET A 181 -7.35 -2.62 -15.46
CA MET A 181 -6.67 -3.61 -16.32
C MET A 181 -7.32 -3.75 -17.69
N GLU A 182 -8.64 -3.56 -17.79
CA GLU A 182 -9.43 -3.65 -19.03
C GLU A 182 -9.44 -2.31 -19.81
N ALA A 183 -9.10 -1.19 -19.18
CA ALA A 183 -8.97 0.10 -19.84
C ALA A 183 -7.79 0.08 -20.84
N LYS A 184 -8.05 0.62 -22.05
CA LYS A 184 -7.06 0.70 -23.14
C LYS A 184 -6.19 1.94 -23.01
#